data_17b0ca991a3bffda83db3bddae25b83c
#
_entry.id   17b0ca991a3bffda83db3bddae25b83c
#
_cell.length_a   1.000
_cell.length_b   1.000
_cell.length_c   1.000
_cell.angle_alpha   90.00
_cell.angle_beta   90.00
_cell.angle_gamma   90.00
#
_symmetry.space_group_name_H-M   'P 1'
#
loop_
_entity.id
_entity.type
_entity.pdbx_description
1 polymer ?
#
loop_
_entity_poly.entity_id
_entity_poly.type
_entity_poly.pdbx_seq_one_letter_code
_entity_poly.pdbx_strand_id
1 'polypeptide(L)'
;MAPTSSTVNESASLELVKSPHIVHSLMNTEDRSTLNVGIAKVMDCYHFSNLNCLFRVTAYVLRFLRNLKNRERRVQSSTEVLTKELTAMDLTESDAVCVKTVQAVAFAKEIQYLNGRQQSTPPALVAQFGLFFDERRTIRCKGRISETTLLQSTKNPILLPSKRHLSDLLIRERHQRMNHSGVRHTLAMTRERFWILRDVA
;
A
#
# COMPACT_ATOMS: atom_id res chain seq x y z
N MET A 1 -31.66 -1.37 -27.76
CA MET A 1 -32.17 -1.56 -26.39
C MET A 1 -31.26 -2.55 -25.71
N ALA A 2 -30.38 -2.06 -24.84
CA ALA A 2 -29.57 -2.88 -23.96
C ALA A 2 -29.66 -2.26 -22.56
N PRO A 3 -29.95 -3.02 -21.51
CA PRO A 3 -29.91 -2.52 -20.15
C PRO A 3 -28.62 -2.94 -19.44
N THR A 4 -27.89 -1.95 -18.95
CA THR A 4 -27.40 -1.77 -17.58
C THR A 4 -26.90 -3.02 -16.81
N SER A 5 -25.60 -3.10 -16.64
CA SER A 5 -24.94 -3.99 -15.68
C SER A 5 -23.89 -3.24 -14.83
N SER A 6 -24.33 -2.35 -13.95
CA SER A 6 -23.44 -1.61 -13.02
C SER A 6 -23.81 -1.69 -11.53
N THR A 7 -24.76 -2.53 -11.16
CA THR A 7 -25.29 -2.57 -9.77
C THR A 7 -24.83 -3.78 -8.93
N VAL A 8 -24.09 -4.74 -9.50
CA VAL A 8 -23.76 -5.99 -8.80
C VAL A 8 -22.54 -5.91 -7.91
N ASN A 9 -21.60 -4.98 -8.17
CA ASN A 9 -20.33 -4.94 -7.44
C ASN A 9 -20.36 -4.12 -6.13
N GLU A 10 -21.34 -3.25 -5.94
CA GLU A 10 -21.39 -2.38 -4.75
C GLU A 10 -21.96 -3.12 -3.53
N SER A 11 -22.90 -4.04 -3.77
CA SER A 11 -23.50 -4.85 -2.70
C SER A 11 -22.55 -5.90 -2.12
N ALA A 12 -21.70 -6.52 -2.95
CA ALA A 12 -20.75 -7.54 -2.49
C ALA A 12 -19.64 -6.93 -1.60
N SER A 13 -19.19 -5.72 -1.90
CA SER A 13 -18.19 -5.01 -1.09
C SER A 13 -18.73 -4.56 0.27
N LEU A 14 -20.03 -4.24 0.35
CA LEU A 14 -20.70 -3.86 1.59
C LEU A 14 -20.99 -5.06 2.51
N GLU A 15 -21.22 -6.24 1.95
CA GLU A 15 -21.45 -7.44 2.74
C GLU A 15 -20.15 -7.98 3.40
N LEU A 16 -19.01 -7.84 2.72
CA LEU A 16 -17.72 -8.25 3.29
C LEU A 16 -17.33 -7.44 4.55
N VAL A 17 -17.72 -6.17 4.58
CA VAL A 17 -17.47 -5.27 5.74
C VAL A 17 -18.42 -5.56 6.90
N LYS A 18 -19.56 -6.22 6.66
CA LYS A 18 -20.57 -6.54 7.67
C LYS A 18 -20.27 -7.79 8.49
N SER A 19 -19.24 -8.56 8.18
CA SER A 19 -18.85 -9.74 8.98
C SER A 19 -18.25 -9.31 10.32
N PRO A 20 -18.93 -9.49 11.45
CA PRO A 20 -18.47 -9.02 12.76
C PRO A 20 -17.13 -9.66 13.17
N HIS A 21 -16.84 -10.86 12.69
CA HIS A 21 -15.58 -11.57 12.95
C HIS A 21 -14.35 -10.88 12.34
N ILE A 22 -14.48 -10.30 11.15
CA ILE A 22 -13.38 -9.62 10.47
C ILE A 22 -13.08 -8.30 11.17
N VAL A 23 -14.12 -7.55 11.52
CA VAL A 23 -13.99 -6.28 12.25
C VAL A 23 -13.38 -6.51 13.63
N HIS A 24 -13.81 -7.53 14.36
CA HIS A 24 -13.26 -7.88 15.67
C HIS A 24 -11.80 -8.32 15.60
N SER A 25 -11.41 -9.09 14.57
CA SER A 25 -10.02 -9.50 14.34
C SER A 25 -9.11 -8.31 14.01
N LEU A 26 -9.62 -7.26 13.35
CA LEU A 26 -8.89 -6.05 13.05
C LEU A 26 -8.75 -5.11 14.25
N MET A 27 -9.69 -5.17 15.19
CA MET A 27 -9.71 -4.31 16.38
C MET A 27 -8.72 -4.75 17.46
N ASN A 28 -8.46 -6.06 17.60
CA ASN A 28 -7.64 -6.62 18.67
C ASN A 28 -6.12 -6.54 18.42
N THR A 29 -5.68 -5.89 17.33
CA THR A 29 -4.24 -5.76 17.02
C THR A 29 -3.71 -4.43 17.51
N GLU A 30 -2.94 -4.45 18.58
CA GLU A 30 -2.29 -3.26 19.17
C GLU A 30 -1.14 -2.70 18.32
N ASP A 31 -0.65 -3.46 17.35
CA ASP A 31 0.50 -3.08 16.54
C ASP A 31 0.07 -2.62 15.13
N ARG A 32 0.56 -1.46 14.72
CA ARG A 32 0.36 -0.89 13.37
C ARG A 32 0.78 -1.85 12.24
N SER A 33 1.70 -2.76 12.50
CA SER A 33 2.19 -3.75 11.53
C SER A 33 1.15 -4.83 11.22
N THR A 34 0.33 -5.18 12.20
CA THR A 34 -0.72 -6.21 12.06
C THR A 34 -1.97 -5.70 11.36
N LEU A 35 -2.27 -4.41 11.45
CA LEU A 35 -3.34 -3.77 10.66
C LEU A 35 -3.11 -3.93 9.15
N ASN A 36 -1.85 -3.86 8.71
CA ASN A 36 -1.50 -3.98 7.29
C ASN A 36 -1.79 -5.39 6.73
N VAL A 37 -1.57 -6.43 7.53
CA VAL A 37 -1.89 -7.82 7.14
C VAL A 37 -3.41 -8.07 7.20
N GLY A 38 -4.10 -7.42 8.14
CA GLY A 38 -5.55 -7.51 8.29
C GLY A 38 -6.31 -6.90 7.10
N ILE A 39 -5.83 -5.79 6.56
CA ILE A 39 -6.47 -5.14 5.40
C ILE A 39 -6.37 -6.01 4.14
N ALA A 40 -5.28 -6.77 3.95
CA ALA A 40 -5.17 -7.72 2.84
C ALA A 40 -6.27 -8.81 2.86
N LYS A 41 -6.78 -9.16 4.04
CA LYS A 41 -7.91 -10.11 4.18
C LYS A 41 -9.27 -9.46 3.88
N VAL A 42 -9.38 -8.14 4.05
CA VAL A 42 -10.63 -7.39 3.86
C VAL A 42 -10.75 -6.84 2.44
N MET A 43 -9.63 -6.52 1.83
CA MET A 43 -9.60 -5.89 0.51
C MET A 43 -8.72 -6.68 -0.44
N ASP A 44 -9.36 -7.32 -1.41
CA ASP A 44 -8.64 -7.91 -2.54
C ASP A 44 -8.34 -6.83 -3.59
N CYS A 45 -7.06 -6.52 -3.74
CA CYS A 45 -6.59 -5.53 -4.72
C CYS A 45 -6.97 -5.88 -6.16
N TYR A 46 -7.23 -7.15 -6.46
CA TYR A 46 -7.57 -7.62 -7.82
C TYR A 46 -8.94 -7.14 -8.31
N HIS A 47 -9.82 -6.73 -7.42
CA HIS A 47 -11.13 -6.17 -7.78
C HIS A 47 -11.07 -4.75 -8.34
N PHE A 48 -9.92 -4.08 -8.24
CA PHE A 48 -9.77 -2.69 -8.67
C PHE A 48 -9.02 -2.62 -10.00
N SER A 49 -9.62 -1.99 -10.99
CA SER A 49 -8.99 -1.70 -12.28
C SER A 49 -8.26 -0.35 -12.30
N ASN A 50 -8.49 0.51 -11.30
CA ASN A 50 -7.95 1.85 -11.20
C ASN A 50 -7.26 2.10 -9.85
N LEU A 51 -6.03 2.61 -9.88
CA LEU A 51 -5.21 2.87 -8.70
C LEU A 51 -5.85 3.90 -7.76
N ASN A 52 -6.43 4.97 -8.31
CA ASN A 52 -7.05 6.02 -7.50
C ASN A 52 -8.29 5.49 -6.77
N CYS A 53 -9.06 4.60 -7.42
CA CYS A 53 -10.19 3.94 -6.79
C CYS A 53 -9.73 3.05 -5.63
N LEU A 54 -8.70 2.23 -5.84
CA LEU A 54 -8.10 1.41 -4.79
C LEU A 54 -7.67 2.25 -3.58
N PHE A 55 -6.93 3.34 -3.80
CA PHE A 55 -6.46 4.19 -2.70
C PHE A 55 -7.59 4.89 -1.96
N ARG A 56 -8.60 5.38 -2.67
CA ARG A 56 -9.77 6.03 -2.04
C ARG A 56 -10.58 5.07 -1.18
N VAL A 57 -10.87 3.88 -1.70
CA VAL A 57 -11.60 2.85 -0.93
C VAL A 57 -10.79 2.43 0.28
N THR A 58 -9.49 2.18 0.13
CA THR A 58 -8.59 1.87 1.26
C THR A 58 -8.60 3.00 2.29
N ALA A 59 -8.56 4.26 1.86
CA ALA A 59 -8.59 5.42 2.75
C ALA A 59 -9.90 5.48 3.57
N TYR A 60 -11.05 5.21 2.95
CA TYR A 60 -12.33 5.13 3.68
C TYR A 60 -12.35 4.00 4.69
N VAL A 61 -11.84 2.81 4.33
CA VAL A 61 -11.74 1.67 5.25
C VAL A 61 -10.83 2.01 6.45
N LEU A 62 -9.65 2.60 6.20
CA LEU A 62 -8.73 3.02 7.27
C LEU A 62 -9.36 4.07 8.18
N ARG A 63 -10.05 5.05 7.61
CA ARG A 63 -10.78 6.07 8.38
C ARG A 63 -11.89 5.44 9.24
N PHE A 64 -12.64 4.52 8.68
CA PHE A 64 -13.69 3.78 9.41
C PHE A 64 -13.10 3.02 10.60
N LEU A 65 -12.02 2.25 10.39
CA LEU A 65 -11.35 1.51 11.46
C LEU A 65 -10.78 2.44 12.53
N ARG A 66 -10.22 3.58 12.14
CA ARG A 66 -9.74 4.61 13.09
C ARG A 66 -10.88 5.17 13.92
N ASN A 67 -12.01 5.45 13.31
CA ASN A 67 -13.19 5.97 13.99
C ASN A 67 -13.79 4.95 14.96
N LEU A 68 -13.82 3.66 14.60
CA LEU A 68 -14.25 2.60 15.51
C LEU A 68 -13.33 2.53 16.75
N LYS A 69 -12.01 2.49 16.57
CA LYS A 69 -11.04 2.50 17.68
C LYS A 69 -11.18 3.73 18.57
N ASN A 70 -11.39 4.90 17.96
CA ASN A 70 -11.57 6.14 18.70
C ASN A 70 -12.92 6.15 19.46
N ARG A 71 -13.98 5.52 18.92
CA ARG A 71 -15.27 5.40 19.61
C ARG A 71 -15.16 4.58 20.88
N GLU A 72 -14.39 3.50 20.87
CA GLU A 72 -14.13 2.70 22.08
C GLU A 72 -13.36 3.47 23.15
N ARG A 73 -12.43 4.36 22.72
CA ARG A 73 -11.65 5.21 23.62
C ARG A 73 -12.38 6.48 24.06
N ARG A 74 -13.46 6.88 23.37
CA ARG A 74 -14.24 8.09 23.61
C ARG A 74 -15.36 7.89 24.65
N VAL A 75 -15.01 7.46 25.85
CA VAL A 75 -15.89 7.72 27.00
C VAL A 75 -15.76 9.19 27.47
N GLN A 76 -14.70 9.91 27.05
CA GLN A 76 -14.47 11.30 27.47
C GLN A 76 -13.64 12.06 26.44
N SER A 77 -14.18 12.64 25.42
CA SER A 77 -13.69 13.90 24.83
C SER A 77 -14.21 14.19 23.42
N SER A 78 -14.85 15.34 23.34
CA SER A 78 -14.99 16.30 22.22
C SER A 78 -15.05 15.83 20.76
N THR A 79 -16.12 16.25 20.15
CA THR A 79 -16.54 16.35 18.76
C THR A 79 -15.42 16.79 17.80
N GLU A 80 -14.56 15.89 17.35
CA GLU A 80 -13.88 16.11 16.09
C GLU A 80 -14.89 15.98 14.97
N VAL A 81 -15.11 17.08 14.25
CA VAL A 81 -15.95 17.12 13.06
C VAL A 81 -15.41 16.09 12.07
N LEU A 82 -16.15 15.02 11.89
CA LEU A 82 -15.89 14.01 10.86
C LEU A 82 -16.09 14.67 9.51
N THR A 83 -15.02 15.24 8.95
CA THR A 83 -15.04 15.75 7.59
C THR A 83 -15.45 14.62 6.66
N LYS A 84 -16.49 14.83 5.86
CA LYS A 84 -17.04 13.83 4.92
C LYS A 84 -16.05 13.51 3.79
N GLU A 85 -15.15 14.42 3.51
CA GLU A 85 -14.18 14.33 2.42
C GLU A 85 -12.86 13.71 2.87
N LEU A 86 -12.21 12.95 1.97
CA LEU A 86 -10.88 12.39 2.20
C LEU A 86 -9.83 13.48 2.15
N THR A 87 -8.93 13.49 3.11
CA THR A 87 -7.78 14.38 3.16
C THR A 87 -6.60 13.80 2.36
N ALA A 88 -5.62 14.64 2.01
CA ALA A 88 -4.36 14.19 1.40
C ALA A 88 -3.60 13.20 2.32
N MET A 89 -3.72 13.37 3.64
CA MET A 89 -3.13 12.45 4.63
C MET A 89 -3.77 11.05 4.55
N ASP A 90 -5.09 10.97 4.42
CA ASP A 90 -5.79 9.68 4.29
C ASP A 90 -5.34 8.94 3.04
N LEU A 91 -5.16 9.65 1.92
CA LEU A 91 -4.67 9.06 0.67
C LEU A 91 -3.20 8.61 0.78
N THR A 92 -2.36 9.40 1.45
CA THR A 92 -0.95 9.05 1.68
C THR A 92 -0.82 7.81 2.59
N GLU A 93 -1.69 7.70 3.60
CA GLU A 93 -1.72 6.54 4.49
C GLU A 93 -2.22 5.30 3.74
N SER A 94 -3.25 5.43 2.90
CA SER A 94 -3.78 4.33 2.09
C SER A 94 -2.75 3.78 1.09
N ASP A 95 -2.02 4.65 0.41
CA ASP A 95 -0.91 4.28 -0.47
C ASP A 95 0.17 3.48 0.29
N ALA A 96 0.61 3.99 1.44
CA ALA A 96 1.59 3.29 2.27
C ALA A 96 1.10 1.91 2.74
N VAL A 97 -0.18 1.78 3.08
CA VAL A 97 -0.78 0.50 3.50
C VAL A 97 -0.84 -0.49 2.34
N CYS A 98 -1.30 -0.07 1.15
CA CYS A 98 -1.32 -0.92 -0.04
C CYS A 98 0.08 -1.44 -0.39
N VAL A 99 1.09 -0.56 -0.39
CA VAL A 99 2.49 -0.91 -0.64
C VAL A 99 3.00 -1.94 0.38
N LYS A 100 2.81 -1.69 1.67
CA LYS A 100 3.28 -2.60 2.74
C LYS A 100 2.60 -3.96 2.66
N THR A 101 1.32 -4.01 2.32
CA THR A 101 0.58 -5.25 2.14
C THR A 101 1.22 -6.12 1.07
N VAL A 102 1.56 -5.53 -0.08
CA VAL A 102 2.23 -6.24 -1.18
C VAL A 102 3.65 -6.65 -0.79
N GLN A 103 4.39 -5.77 -0.11
CA GLN A 103 5.74 -6.07 0.38
C GLN A 103 5.75 -7.20 1.41
N ALA A 104 4.79 -7.23 2.33
CA ALA A 104 4.69 -8.26 3.36
C ALA A 104 4.57 -9.68 2.78
N VAL A 105 3.85 -9.80 1.67
CA VAL A 105 3.68 -11.09 0.97
C VAL A 105 4.90 -11.42 0.09
N ALA A 106 5.42 -10.44 -0.64
CA ALA A 106 6.47 -10.68 -1.63
C ALA A 106 7.87 -10.79 -1.02
N PHE A 107 8.14 -10.06 0.07
CA PHE A 107 9.46 -9.92 0.67
C PHE A 107 9.50 -10.38 2.13
N ALA A 108 8.77 -11.47 2.45
CA ALA A 108 8.66 -11.96 3.82
C ALA A 108 10.02 -12.33 4.45
N LYS A 109 10.93 -12.92 3.66
CA LYS A 109 12.29 -13.31 4.11
C LYS A 109 13.14 -12.07 4.43
N GLU A 110 13.10 -11.07 3.55
CA GLU A 110 13.82 -9.80 3.70
C GLU A 110 13.31 -9.02 4.92
N ILE A 111 11.99 -9.01 5.13
CA ILE A 111 11.34 -8.38 6.29
C ILE A 111 11.78 -9.06 7.59
N GLN A 112 11.82 -10.39 7.62
CA GLN A 112 12.29 -11.14 8.80
C GLN A 112 13.75 -10.80 9.13
N TYR A 113 14.61 -10.74 8.12
CA TYR A 113 16.02 -10.36 8.28
C TYR A 113 16.16 -8.92 8.79
N LEU A 114 15.48 -7.95 8.15
CA LEU A 114 15.53 -6.53 8.54
C LEU A 114 14.96 -6.26 9.94
N ASN A 115 14.09 -7.12 10.45
CA ASN A 115 13.60 -7.07 11.83
C ASN A 115 14.55 -7.68 12.86
N GLY A 116 15.74 -8.15 12.45
CA GLY A 116 16.72 -8.77 13.32
C GLY A 116 16.31 -10.13 13.87
N ARG A 117 15.31 -10.78 13.28
CA ARG A 117 14.79 -12.07 13.75
C ARG A 117 15.65 -13.29 13.30
N GLN A 118 16.58 -13.07 12.40
CA GLN A 118 17.52 -14.10 11.94
C GLN A 118 18.94 -13.55 11.93
N GLN A 119 19.85 -14.22 12.61
CA GLN A 119 21.30 -13.94 12.59
C GLN A 119 22.01 -14.68 11.45
N SER A 120 21.34 -14.89 10.32
CA SER A 120 21.87 -15.57 9.15
C SER A 120 22.48 -14.58 8.16
N THR A 121 23.18 -15.12 7.14
CA THR A 121 23.66 -14.32 6.01
C THR A 121 22.53 -13.52 5.39
N PRO A 122 22.78 -12.26 4.96
CA PRO A 122 21.74 -11.41 4.40
C PRO A 122 21.14 -12.06 3.13
N PRO A 123 19.81 -12.04 2.97
CA PRO A 123 19.17 -12.47 1.74
C PRO A 123 19.76 -11.76 0.53
N ALA A 124 19.82 -12.43 -0.62
CA ALA A 124 20.44 -11.91 -1.84
C ALA A 124 19.92 -10.50 -2.23
N LEU A 125 18.61 -10.27 -2.13
CA LEU A 125 18.02 -8.96 -2.43
C LEU A 125 18.48 -7.86 -1.44
N VAL A 126 18.62 -8.20 -0.16
CA VAL A 126 19.10 -7.24 0.85
C VAL A 126 20.54 -6.82 0.54
N ALA A 127 21.41 -7.78 0.22
CA ALA A 127 22.80 -7.52 -0.13
C ALA A 127 22.91 -6.75 -1.47
N GLN A 128 22.14 -7.16 -2.48
CA GLN A 128 22.21 -6.58 -3.83
C GLN A 128 21.71 -5.14 -3.90
N PHE A 129 20.59 -4.82 -3.21
CA PHE A 129 19.92 -3.53 -3.29
C PHE A 129 20.09 -2.67 -2.03
N GLY A 130 20.80 -3.13 -1.02
CA GLY A 130 20.95 -2.42 0.25
C GLY A 130 19.61 -2.08 0.87
N LEU A 131 18.73 -3.08 1.02
CA LEU A 131 17.38 -2.86 1.50
C LEU A 131 17.36 -2.38 2.95
N PHE A 132 16.46 -1.45 3.25
CA PHE A 132 16.23 -0.94 4.60
C PHE A 132 14.77 -0.51 4.78
N PHE A 133 14.36 -0.33 6.04
CA PHE A 133 13.06 0.26 6.36
C PHE A 133 13.14 1.77 6.47
N ASP A 134 12.18 2.47 5.88
CA ASP A 134 11.96 3.88 6.15
C ASP A 134 11.19 4.09 7.48
N GLU A 135 10.98 5.36 7.85
CA GLU A 135 10.25 5.76 9.07
C GLU A 135 8.83 5.15 9.13
N ARG A 136 8.23 4.90 7.97
CA ARG A 136 6.91 4.29 7.84
C ARG A 136 6.95 2.76 7.77
N ARG A 137 8.13 2.14 7.99
CA ARG A 137 8.31 0.68 7.88
C ARG A 137 8.01 0.15 6.48
N THR A 138 8.32 0.92 5.43
CA THR A 138 8.25 0.50 4.03
C THR A 138 9.65 0.11 3.57
N ILE A 139 9.79 -0.99 2.82
CA ILE A 139 11.08 -1.42 2.28
C ILE A 139 11.48 -0.51 1.13
N ARG A 140 12.69 0.05 1.24
CA ARG A 140 13.32 0.87 0.22
C ARG A 140 14.65 0.29 -0.22
N CYS A 141 15.05 0.62 -1.46
CA CYS A 141 16.37 0.31 -1.98
C CYS A 141 17.31 1.48 -1.72
N LYS A 142 18.56 1.20 -1.38
CA LYS A 142 19.61 2.21 -1.36
C LYS A 142 19.99 2.55 -2.81
N GLY A 143 19.63 3.76 -3.25
CA GLY A 143 19.95 4.22 -4.60
C GLY A 143 21.44 4.48 -4.79
N ARG A 144 21.89 4.45 -6.06
CA ARG A 144 23.29 4.75 -6.41
C ARG A 144 23.65 6.23 -6.30
N ILE A 145 22.64 7.11 -6.19
CA ILE A 145 22.79 8.56 -6.24
C ILE A 145 22.62 9.11 -4.81
N SER A 146 23.56 8.81 -3.91
CA SER A 146 23.51 9.28 -2.52
C SER A 146 23.89 10.76 -2.38
N GLU A 147 24.77 11.26 -3.22
CA GLU A 147 25.46 12.55 -3.10
C GLU A 147 24.72 13.75 -3.74
N THR A 148 23.56 13.53 -4.37
CA THR A 148 22.86 14.61 -5.08
C THR A 148 21.86 15.35 -4.16
N THR A 149 21.46 16.58 -4.57
CA THR A 149 20.43 17.40 -3.91
C THR A 149 18.99 16.92 -4.15
N LEU A 150 18.81 15.75 -4.78
CA LEU A 150 17.50 15.18 -5.09
C LEU A 150 16.70 14.83 -3.83
N LEU A 151 15.38 14.78 -3.96
CA LEU A 151 14.47 14.37 -2.89
C LEU A 151 14.83 12.95 -2.40
N GLN A 152 14.70 12.72 -1.11
CA GLN A 152 15.01 11.44 -0.46
C GLN A 152 14.20 10.27 -1.06
N SER A 153 12.96 10.54 -1.51
CA SER A 153 12.12 9.57 -2.20
C SER A 153 12.70 9.09 -3.54
N THR A 154 13.37 9.97 -4.26
CA THR A 154 14.03 9.67 -5.55
C THR A 154 15.38 8.96 -5.34
N LYS A 155 16.10 9.32 -4.27
CA LYS A 155 17.35 8.65 -3.88
C LYS A 155 17.11 7.21 -3.45
N ASN A 156 16.05 6.98 -2.70
CA ASN A 156 15.73 5.70 -2.08
C ASN A 156 14.33 5.23 -2.51
N PRO A 157 14.18 4.69 -3.72
CA PRO A 157 12.87 4.28 -4.22
C PRO A 157 12.28 3.11 -3.40
N ILE A 158 10.96 3.05 -3.35
CA ILE A 158 10.21 1.98 -2.72
C ILE A 158 10.34 0.72 -3.57
N LEU A 159 10.71 -0.41 -2.95
CA LEU A 159 10.79 -1.70 -3.61
C LEU A 159 9.42 -2.29 -3.87
N LEU A 160 9.14 -2.71 -5.11
CA LEU A 160 7.92 -3.42 -5.48
C LEU A 160 8.23 -4.68 -6.29
N PRO A 161 7.46 -5.75 -6.13
CA PRO A 161 7.56 -6.94 -6.97
C PRO A 161 6.92 -6.70 -8.34
N SER A 162 7.43 -7.35 -9.40
CA SER A 162 6.96 -7.15 -10.77
C SER A 162 5.57 -7.74 -11.03
N LYS A 163 5.32 -8.97 -10.56
CA LYS A 163 4.10 -9.73 -10.87
C LYS A 163 3.01 -9.54 -9.81
N ARG A 164 2.67 -8.30 -9.50
CA ARG A 164 1.59 -8.00 -8.56
C ARG A 164 0.67 -6.94 -9.13
N HIS A 165 -0.61 -7.12 -8.92
CA HIS A 165 -1.64 -6.24 -9.46
C HIS A 165 -1.44 -4.77 -9.11
N LEU A 166 -0.98 -4.46 -7.89
CA LEU A 166 -0.63 -3.09 -7.50
C LEU A 166 0.46 -2.49 -8.40
N SER A 167 1.49 -3.27 -8.75
CA SER A 167 2.56 -2.82 -9.64
C SER A 167 2.04 -2.52 -11.05
N ASP A 168 1.12 -3.36 -11.54
CA ASP A 168 0.47 -3.16 -12.84
C ASP A 168 -0.41 -1.91 -12.84
N LEU A 169 -1.19 -1.69 -11.78
CA LEU A 169 -2.00 -0.49 -11.61
C LEU A 169 -1.15 0.78 -11.56
N LEU A 170 -0.01 0.74 -10.85
CA LEU A 170 0.94 1.86 -10.78
C LEU A 170 1.54 2.18 -12.14
N ILE A 171 1.99 1.18 -12.89
CA ILE A 171 2.54 1.38 -14.23
C ILE A 171 1.49 1.96 -15.16
N ARG A 172 0.27 1.40 -15.14
CA ARG A 172 -0.85 1.86 -15.97
C ARG A 172 -1.21 3.31 -15.65
N GLU A 173 -1.31 3.67 -14.39
CA GLU A 173 -1.60 5.04 -13.94
C GLU A 173 -0.51 6.02 -14.40
N ARG A 174 0.78 5.66 -14.28
CA ARG A 174 1.89 6.48 -14.79
C ARG A 174 1.85 6.64 -16.30
N HIS A 175 1.59 5.55 -17.03
CA HIS A 175 1.44 5.59 -18.47
C HIS A 175 0.31 6.51 -18.94
N GLN A 176 -0.84 6.45 -18.26
CA GLN A 176 -1.98 7.33 -18.54
C GLN A 176 -1.68 8.80 -18.25
N ARG A 177 -1.04 9.10 -17.11
CA ARG A 177 -0.65 10.48 -16.75
C ARG A 177 0.31 11.11 -17.76
N MET A 178 1.13 10.31 -18.40
CA MET A 178 2.07 10.76 -19.40
C MET A 178 1.49 10.78 -20.81
N ASN A 179 0.15 10.81 -20.95
CA ASN A 179 -0.53 10.83 -22.24
C ASN A 179 -0.01 9.75 -23.19
N HIS A 180 0.22 8.54 -22.67
CA HIS A 180 0.74 7.39 -23.42
C HIS A 180 2.12 7.61 -24.06
N SER A 181 2.94 8.55 -23.53
CA SER A 181 4.34 8.66 -23.93
C SER A 181 5.08 7.36 -23.67
N GLY A 182 5.90 6.94 -24.61
CA GLY A 182 6.47 5.59 -24.72
C GLY A 182 7.09 4.97 -23.46
N VAL A 183 7.46 3.71 -23.54
CA VAL A 183 7.93 2.87 -22.42
C VAL A 183 9.08 3.52 -21.61
N ARG A 184 10.02 4.19 -22.26
CA ARG A 184 11.16 4.85 -21.59
C ARG A 184 10.69 5.93 -20.62
N HIS A 185 9.71 6.74 -21.02
CA HIS A 185 9.17 7.82 -20.19
C HIS A 185 8.38 7.28 -19.00
N THR A 186 7.51 6.30 -19.25
CA THR A 186 6.76 5.62 -18.18
C THR A 186 7.69 5.00 -17.14
N LEU A 187 8.78 4.35 -17.58
CA LEU A 187 9.78 3.78 -16.68
C LEU A 187 10.54 4.84 -15.88
N ALA A 188 10.92 5.96 -16.51
CA ALA A 188 11.58 7.07 -15.80
C ALA A 188 10.70 7.61 -14.68
N MET A 189 9.44 7.93 -14.98
CA MET A 189 8.46 8.42 -14.01
C MET A 189 8.16 7.40 -12.89
N THR A 190 8.15 6.11 -13.22
CA THR A 190 7.95 5.08 -12.21
C THR A 190 9.16 5.00 -11.27
N ARG A 191 10.37 5.09 -11.80
CA ARG A 191 11.64 5.00 -11.04
C ARG A 191 11.89 6.18 -10.11
N GLU A 192 11.23 7.31 -10.29
CA GLU A 192 11.30 8.43 -9.34
C GLU A 192 10.84 8.05 -7.93
N ARG A 193 9.95 7.09 -7.81
CA ARG A 193 9.38 6.69 -6.53
C ARG A 193 9.47 5.20 -6.24
N PHE A 194 9.40 4.35 -7.28
CA PHE A 194 9.30 2.90 -7.15
C PHE A 194 10.39 2.18 -7.92
N TRP A 195 10.98 1.18 -7.30
CA TRP A 195 11.86 0.24 -7.95
C TRP A 195 11.13 -1.09 -8.10
N ILE A 196 10.72 -1.42 -9.32
CA ILE A 196 10.03 -2.67 -9.63
C ILE A 196 11.07 -3.71 -10.01
N LEU A 197 11.17 -4.77 -9.18
CA LEU A 197 12.07 -5.88 -9.46
C LEU A 197 11.59 -6.63 -10.70
N ARG A 198 12.53 -6.90 -11.62
CA ARG A 198 12.30 -7.96 -12.61
C ARG A 198 12.44 -9.30 -11.89
N ASP A 199 11.53 -10.23 -12.14
CA ASP A 199 11.76 -11.60 -11.73
C ASP A 199 13.00 -12.10 -12.47
N VAL A 200 14.01 -12.46 -11.70
CA VAL A 200 15.10 -13.27 -12.20
C VAL A 200 14.52 -14.67 -12.26
N ALA A 201 14.25 -15.14 -13.48
CA ALA A 201 13.82 -16.51 -13.74
C ALA A 201 14.91 -17.49 -13.30
#